data_d5bc1b9f5ce4cb8e3207207447519124
#
_entry.id   d5bc1b9f5ce4cb8e3207207447519124
#
_cell.length_a   1.000
_cell.length_b   1.000
_cell.length_c   1.000
_cell.angle_alpha   90.00
_cell.angle_beta   90.00
_cell.angle_gamma   90.00
#
_symmetry.space_group_name_H-M   'P 1'
#
loop_
_entity.id
_entity.type
_entity.pdbx_description
1 polymer ?
#
loop_
_entity_poly.entity_id
_entity_poly.type
_entity_poly.pdbx_seq_one_letter_code
_entity_poly.pdbx_strand_id
1 'polypeptide(L)'
;MTTLLGCIADDFTGATDLAALLARSGARVALRIGVPEAPPQDTAPFEVIALKSRTSPKPEAVGDVLAAYSWLRQAGAERFFWKYCSTFDSTAEGNIGPVAEALMDRIGTDQTIYCPAFPENGRSIFMGNLFVGQQPLAESPMKDHPLTPMRDSNLVRLLTPQVTSGVGLIDRLTVAKGASDVRAALGDLRGRETKHVVIDAVEDTDLSIIAEATQHLPLLTGGSAIAMPLPSLYAKAGLLDLGETARKPFVPGAGSLVLSGSCSAMTNAQVAKYIETGAPAF
;
A
#
# COMPACT_ATOMS: atom_id res chain seq x y z
N MET A 1 8.99 -3.87 22.19
CA MET A 1 8.79 -2.52 21.61
C MET A 1 7.34 -2.40 21.20
N THR A 2 6.75 -1.22 21.23
CA THR A 2 5.36 -0.99 20.80
C THR A 2 5.34 -0.75 19.30
N THR A 3 4.40 -1.35 18.58
CA THR A 3 4.21 -1.11 17.15
C THR A 3 3.64 0.29 16.94
N LEU A 4 4.27 1.09 16.08
CA LEU A 4 3.81 2.44 15.72
C LEU A 4 2.83 2.42 14.54
N LEU A 5 3.12 1.60 13.54
CA LEU A 5 2.30 1.43 12.34
C LEU A 5 2.07 -0.05 12.10
N GLY A 6 0.82 -0.47 12.15
CA GLY A 6 0.38 -1.79 11.74
C GLY A 6 -0.05 -1.78 10.27
N CYS A 7 0.65 -2.54 9.44
CA CYS A 7 0.37 -2.63 8.01
C CYS A 7 -0.29 -3.98 7.69
N ILE A 8 -1.32 -3.94 6.88
CA ILE A 8 -2.01 -5.12 6.37
C ILE A 8 -1.95 -5.08 4.85
N ALA A 9 -1.42 -6.10 4.20
CA ALA A 9 -1.28 -6.15 2.76
C ALA A 9 -2.15 -7.26 2.16
N ASP A 10 -2.78 -6.97 1.03
CA ASP A 10 -3.70 -7.87 0.34
C ASP A 10 -3.01 -9.03 -0.38
N ASP A 11 -1.68 -8.92 -0.58
CA ASP A 11 -0.87 -9.98 -1.18
C ASP A 11 0.57 -10.01 -0.61
N PHE A 12 1.25 -11.14 -0.82
CA PHE A 12 2.60 -11.36 -0.29
C PHE A 12 3.66 -10.48 -0.96
N THR A 13 3.56 -10.30 -2.28
CA THR A 13 4.48 -9.44 -3.03
C THR A 13 4.38 -8.00 -2.58
N GLY A 14 3.16 -7.47 -2.44
CA GLY A 14 2.94 -6.11 -1.95
C GLY A 14 3.37 -5.92 -0.50
N ALA A 15 3.25 -6.96 0.34
CA ALA A 15 3.74 -6.93 1.72
C ALA A 15 5.26 -6.84 1.78
N THR A 16 5.97 -7.64 0.98
CA THR A 16 7.45 -7.61 0.92
C THR A 16 7.94 -6.28 0.36
N ASP A 17 7.26 -5.73 -0.65
CA ASP A 17 7.56 -4.43 -1.23
C ASP A 17 7.42 -3.31 -0.17
N LEU A 18 6.28 -3.26 0.53
CA LEU A 18 6.05 -2.30 1.61
C LEU A 18 7.09 -2.43 2.73
N ALA A 19 7.37 -3.65 3.19
CA ALA A 19 8.36 -3.89 4.24
C ALA A 19 9.76 -3.43 3.82
N ALA A 20 10.15 -3.70 2.57
CA ALA A 20 11.44 -3.25 2.02
C ALA A 20 11.53 -1.72 1.95
N LEU A 21 10.47 -1.03 1.50
CA LEU A 21 10.43 0.43 1.41
C LEU A 21 10.51 1.08 2.80
N LEU A 22 9.76 0.58 3.78
CA LEU A 22 9.84 1.07 5.15
C LEU A 22 11.25 0.85 5.74
N ALA A 23 11.88 -0.31 5.47
CA ALA A 23 13.22 -0.63 5.95
C ALA A 23 14.33 0.22 5.31
N ARG A 24 14.10 0.84 4.13
CA ARG A 24 15.06 1.79 3.51
C ARG A 24 15.39 2.96 4.42
N SER A 25 14.48 3.35 5.31
CA SER A 25 14.69 4.43 6.29
C SER A 25 15.66 4.07 7.43
N GLY A 26 16.08 2.81 7.55
CA GLY A 26 16.81 2.28 8.70
C GLY A 26 15.90 1.80 9.84
N ALA A 27 14.59 1.95 9.74
CA ALA A 27 13.66 1.45 10.75
C ALA A 27 13.59 -0.09 10.78
N ARG A 28 13.39 -0.65 11.97
CA ARG A 28 13.12 -2.08 12.12
C ARG A 28 11.71 -2.40 11.64
N VAL A 29 11.60 -3.34 10.72
CA VAL A 29 10.34 -3.83 10.15
C VAL A 29 10.24 -5.32 10.36
N ALA A 30 9.10 -5.83 10.78
CA ALA A 30 8.79 -7.24 10.81
C ALA A 30 7.73 -7.57 9.75
N LEU A 31 7.98 -8.62 8.98
CA LEU A 31 7.03 -9.15 7.99
C LEU A 31 6.52 -10.51 8.48
N ARG A 32 5.21 -10.65 8.54
CA ARG A 32 4.52 -11.87 8.96
C ARG A 32 3.65 -12.39 7.82
N ILE A 33 3.73 -13.67 7.57
CA ILE A 33 2.94 -14.35 6.54
C ILE A 33 1.68 -14.91 7.21
N GLY A 34 0.52 -14.39 6.81
CA GLY A 34 -0.74 -14.67 7.49
C GLY A 34 -0.84 -13.99 8.86
N VAL A 35 -2.02 -14.06 9.47
CA VAL A 35 -2.24 -13.57 10.84
C VAL A 35 -1.59 -14.55 11.81
N PRO A 36 -0.68 -14.11 12.69
CA PRO A 36 -0.08 -15.02 13.65
C PRO A 36 -1.12 -15.56 14.64
N GLU A 37 -1.04 -16.85 14.94
CA GLU A 37 -1.91 -17.51 15.94
C GLU A 37 -1.52 -17.12 17.38
N ALA A 38 -0.22 -16.95 17.62
CA ALA A 38 0.29 -16.57 18.93
C ALA A 38 0.09 -15.06 19.20
N PRO A 39 -0.10 -14.66 20.46
CA PRO A 39 -0.11 -13.25 20.86
C PRO A 39 1.18 -12.54 20.44
N PRO A 40 1.12 -11.19 20.22
CA PRO A 40 2.29 -10.43 19.81
C PRO A 40 3.46 -10.55 20.80
N GLN A 41 4.60 -11.00 20.31
CA GLN A 41 5.87 -11.04 21.02
C GLN A 41 6.97 -10.53 20.10
N ASP A 42 7.95 -9.82 20.65
CA ASP A 42 9.09 -9.26 19.92
C ASP A 42 8.68 -8.48 18.65
N THR A 43 7.77 -7.52 18.84
CA THR A 43 7.25 -6.70 17.76
C THR A 43 8.23 -5.62 17.33
N ALA A 44 8.09 -5.15 16.08
CA ALA A 44 8.83 -4.04 15.50
C ALA A 44 7.98 -2.75 15.50
N PRO A 45 8.60 -1.57 15.38
CA PRO A 45 7.87 -0.32 15.15
C PRO A 45 6.95 -0.38 13.93
N PHE A 46 7.34 -1.12 12.89
CA PHE A 46 6.55 -1.41 11.71
C PHE A 46 6.30 -2.91 11.61
N GLU A 47 5.05 -3.32 11.80
CA GLU A 47 4.61 -4.70 11.61
C GLU A 47 3.80 -4.79 10.32
N VAL A 48 4.20 -5.67 9.42
CA VAL A 48 3.52 -5.90 8.14
C VAL A 48 2.96 -7.32 8.13
N ILE A 49 1.63 -7.46 8.05
CA ILE A 49 0.95 -8.75 7.89
C ILE A 49 0.58 -8.93 6.42
N ALA A 50 1.13 -9.96 5.81
CA ALA A 50 0.87 -10.36 4.43
C ALA A 50 -0.30 -11.34 4.38
N LEU A 51 -1.39 -10.93 3.75
CA LEU A 51 -2.56 -11.76 3.49
C LEU A 51 -2.58 -12.24 2.03
N LYS A 52 -3.56 -13.05 1.69
CA LYS A 52 -3.89 -13.45 0.31
C LYS A 52 -5.37 -13.14 0.05
N SER A 53 -5.75 -11.87 0.25
CA SER A 53 -7.14 -11.45 0.27
C SER A 53 -7.58 -10.64 -0.95
N ARG A 54 -6.66 -10.32 -1.89
CA ARG A 54 -6.97 -9.48 -3.06
C ARG A 54 -8.13 -9.99 -3.88
N THR A 55 -8.18 -11.30 -4.11
CA THR A 55 -9.20 -11.97 -4.94
C THR A 55 -10.08 -12.95 -4.16
N SER A 56 -10.00 -12.92 -2.83
CA SER A 56 -10.89 -13.72 -1.97
C SER A 56 -12.31 -13.14 -1.99
N PRO A 57 -13.34 -13.95 -1.67
CA PRO A 57 -14.69 -13.43 -1.41
C PRO A 57 -14.67 -12.31 -0.37
N LYS A 58 -15.47 -11.25 -0.58
CA LYS A 58 -15.50 -10.06 0.31
C LYS A 58 -15.59 -10.38 1.80
N PRO A 59 -16.49 -11.29 2.26
CA PRO A 59 -16.59 -11.61 3.69
C PRO A 59 -15.31 -12.22 4.27
N GLU A 60 -14.63 -13.06 3.49
CA GLU A 60 -13.36 -13.66 3.89
C GLU A 60 -12.25 -12.61 3.96
N ALA A 61 -12.11 -11.79 2.92
CA ALA A 61 -11.13 -10.71 2.89
C ALA A 61 -11.29 -9.74 4.07
N VAL A 62 -12.53 -9.35 4.38
CA VAL A 62 -12.84 -8.50 5.54
C VAL A 62 -12.52 -9.22 6.84
N GLY A 63 -12.89 -10.50 6.97
CA GLY A 63 -12.60 -11.30 8.17
C GLY A 63 -11.10 -11.42 8.45
N ASP A 64 -10.31 -11.76 7.44
CA ASP A 64 -8.85 -11.88 7.56
C ASP A 64 -8.19 -10.55 7.95
N VAL A 65 -8.64 -9.45 7.32
CA VAL A 65 -8.11 -8.12 7.63
C VAL A 65 -8.47 -7.67 9.05
N LEU A 66 -9.69 -7.94 9.52
CA LEU A 66 -10.09 -7.61 10.90
C LEU A 66 -9.36 -8.48 11.94
N ALA A 67 -9.02 -9.73 11.60
CA ALA A 67 -8.16 -10.57 12.44
C ALA A 67 -6.73 -9.99 12.51
N ALA A 68 -6.15 -9.60 11.36
CA ALA A 68 -4.86 -8.93 11.30
C ALA A 68 -4.85 -7.61 12.09
N TYR A 69 -5.89 -6.79 11.92
CA TYR A 69 -6.07 -5.56 12.70
C TYR A 69 -6.07 -5.85 14.20
N SER A 70 -6.82 -6.87 14.65
CA SER A 70 -6.93 -7.20 16.07
C SER A 70 -5.58 -7.62 16.65
N TRP A 71 -4.79 -8.40 15.92
CA TRP A 71 -3.44 -8.76 16.30
C TRP A 71 -2.52 -7.53 16.39
N LEU A 72 -2.56 -6.66 15.40
CA LEU A 72 -1.76 -5.42 15.36
C LEU A 72 -2.14 -4.45 16.50
N ARG A 73 -3.42 -4.38 16.86
CA ARG A 73 -3.88 -3.61 18.05
C ARG A 73 -3.28 -4.16 19.33
N GLN A 74 -3.23 -5.48 19.49
CA GLN A 74 -2.59 -6.13 20.64
C GLN A 74 -1.06 -5.88 20.64
N ALA A 75 -0.43 -5.73 19.46
CA ALA A 75 0.97 -5.33 19.32
C ALA A 75 1.23 -3.86 19.69
N GLY A 76 0.17 -3.09 19.96
CA GLY A 76 0.22 -1.69 20.37
C GLY A 76 0.04 -0.69 19.22
N ALA A 77 -0.30 -1.13 18.01
CA ALA A 77 -0.52 -0.23 16.91
C ALA A 77 -1.75 0.68 17.13
N GLU A 78 -1.59 1.97 16.92
CA GLU A 78 -2.66 2.98 16.93
C GLU A 78 -2.87 3.59 15.54
N ARG A 79 -1.93 3.37 14.61
CA ARG A 79 -1.99 3.78 13.21
C ARG A 79 -1.93 2.55 12.34
N PHE A 80 -2.72 2.58 11.24
CA PHE A 80 -2.87 1.44 10.35
C PHE A 80 -2.65 1.85 8.90
N PHE A 81 -2.13 0.91 8.12
CA PHE A 81 -1.94 1.06 6.69
C PHE A 81 -2.56 -0.14 5.95
N TRP A 82 -3.56 0.13 5.11
CA TRP A 82 -4.15 -0.87 4.21
C TRP A 82 -3.44 -0.81 2.85
N LYS A 83 -2.66 -1.84 2.54
CA LYS A 83 -1.83 -1.97 1.34
C LYS A 83 -2.50 -2.81 0.28
N TYR A 84 -2.71 -2.21 -0.88
CA TYR A 84 -3.16 -2.89 -2.10
C TYR A 84 -2.25 -2.55 -3.29
N CYS A 85 -2.53 -3.08 -4.50
CA CYS A 85 -1.66 -2.95 -5.65
C CYS A 85 -1.50 -1.49 -6.14
N SER A 86 -0.30 -1.14 -6.61
CA SER A 86 -0.04 0.16 -7.25
C SER A 86 -0.77 0.31 -8.60
N THR A 87 -1.24 -0.77 -9.20
CA THR A 87 -2.12 -0.78 -10.37
C THR A 87 -3.60 -0.94 -10.01
N PHE A 88 -3.94 -0.72 -8.75
CA PHE A 88 -5.28 -0.85 -8.16
C PHE A 88 -5.80 -2.29 -8.13
N ASP A 89 -5.65 -3.10 -9.19
CA ASP A 89 -6.01 -4.52 -9.33
C ASP A 89 -7.34 -4.89 -8.66
N SER A 90 -8.38 -4.10 -8.93
CA SER A 90 -9.67 -4.23 -8.28
C SER A 90 -10.80 -3.83 -9.24
N THR A 91 -11.88 -4.58 -9.22
CA THR A 91 -13.09 -4.32 -10.00
C THR A 91 -14.20 -3.76 -9.11
N ALA A 92 -15.40 -3.55 -9.67
CA ALA A 92 -16.57 -3.17 -8.87
C ALA A 92 -16.89 -4.16 -7.73
N GLU A 93 -16.50 -5.44 -7.91
CA GLU A 93 -16.66 -6.52 -6.93
C GLU A 93 -15.43 -6.67 -6.02
N GLY A 94 -14.45 -5.77 -6.12
CA GLY A 94 -13.18 -5.89 -5.43
C GLY A 94 -13.24 -5.59 -3.93
N ASN A 95 -12.10 -5.80 -3.27
CA ASN A 95 -11.99 -5.78 -1.81
C ASN A 95 -11.39 -4.49 -1.24
N ILE A 96 -10.89 -3.55 -2.08
CA ILE A 96 -10.21 -2.34 -1.58
C ILE A 96 -11.16 -1.50 -0.72
N GLY A 97 -12.34 -1.16 -1.27
CA GLY A 97 -13.34 -0.36 -0.58
C GLY A 97 -13.94 -1.05 0.65
N PRO A 98 -14.51 -2.26 0.52
CA PRO A 98 -15.14 -2.96 1.65
C PRO A 98 -14.20 -3.19 2.84
N VAL A 99 -12.94 -3.53 2.57
CA VAL A 99 -11.92 -3.69 3.61
C VAL A 99 -11.60 -2.36 4.28
N ALA A 100 -11.44 -1.28 3.49
CA ALA A 100 -11.20 0.04 4.06
C ALA A 100 -12.37 0.51 4.94
N GLU A 101 -13.62 0.32 4.52
CA GLU A 101 -14.80 0.64 5.34
C GLU A 101 -14.83 -0.17 6.64
N ALA A 102 -14.56 -1.48 6.59
CA ALA A 102 -14.51 -2.32 7.79
C ALA A 102 -13.40 -1.87 8.76
N LEU A 103 -12.24 -1.46 8.25
CA LEU A 103 -11.18 -0.89 9.07
C LEU A 103 -11.58 0.47 9.65
N MET A 104 -12.18 1.35 8.84
CA MET A 104 -12.65 2.66 9.29
C MET A 104 -13.65 2.52 10.44
N ASP A 105 -14.61 1.62 10.32
CA ASP A 105 -15.62 1.35 11.37
C ASP A 105 -14.96 0.80 12.63
N ARG A 106 -14.02 -0.13 12.49
CA ARG A 106 -13.33 -0.75 13.64
C ARG A 106 -12.40 0.22 14.37
N ILE A 107 -11.75 1.13 13.63
CA ILE A 107 -10.85 2.15 14.17
C ILE A 107 -11.63 3.33 14.73
N GLY A 108 -12.81 3.62 14.20
CA GLY A 108 -13.63 4.78 14.55
C GLY A 108 -13.18 6.04 13.83
N THR A 109 -12.79 5.92 12.53
CA THR A 109 -12.43 7.07 11.69
C THR A 109 -13.47 7.30 10.60
N ASP A 110 -13.71 8.56 10.30
CA ASP A 110 -14.71 9.00 9.33
C ASP A 110 -14.15 9.30 7.93
N GLN A 111 -12.81 9.26 7.77
CA GLN A 111 -12.19 9.53 6.48
C GLN A 111 -10.86 8.79 6.32
N THR A 112 -10.57 8.33 5.10
CA THR A 112 -9.28 7.79 4.71
C THR A 112 -8.92 8.19 3.28
N ILE A 113 -7.63 8.06 2.92
CA ILE A 113 -7.11 8.36 1.60
C ILE A 113 -6.82 7.11 0.78
N TYR A 114 -6.81 7.26 -0.55
CA TYR A 114 -6.44 6.23 -1.52
C TYR A 114 -5.37 6.77 -2.46
N CYS A 115 -4.13 6.35 -2.27
CA CYS A 115 -2.99 6.75 -3.09
C CYS A 115 -2.16 5.54 -3.54
N PRO A 116 -2.56 4.83 -4.60
CA PRO A 116 -1.77 3.73 -5.15
C PRO A 116 -0.53 4.16 -5.96
N ALA A 117 -0.28 5.46 -6.15
CA ALA A 117 0.86 5.96 -6.91
C ALA A 117 2.18 5.36 -6.43
N PHE A 118 3.06 5.07 -7.39
CA PHE A 118 4.43 4.62 -7.17
C PHE A 118 5.33 5.17 -8.29
N PRO A 119 5.75 6.45 -8.22
CA PRO A 119 6.49 7.10 -9.30
C PRO A 119 7.79 6.38 -9.66
N GLU A 120 8.58 5.93 -8.68
CA GLU A 120 9.81 5.15 -8.90
C GLU A 120 9.56 3.92 -9.81
N ASN A 121 8.37 3.31 -9.73
CA ASN A 121 7.96 2.18 -10.56
C ASN A 121 7.07 2.58 -11.75
N GLY A 122 7.00 3.87 -12.09
CA GLY A 122 6.22 4.38 -13.21
C GLY A 122 4.70 4.31 -13.01
N ARG A 123 4.19 4.36 -11.77
CA ARG A 123 2.76 4.49 -11.51
C ARG A 123 2.48 5.89 -11.00
N SER A 124 1.78 6.68 -11.81
CA SER A 124 1.37 8.04 -11.45
C SER A 124 -0.15 8.19 -11.54
N ILE A 125 -0.67 9.13 -10.75
CA ILE A 125 -2.10 9.47 -10.76
C ILE A 125 -2.21 10.95 -11.07
N PHE A 126 -2.99 11.28 -12.09
CA PHE A 126 -3.27 12.65 -12.48
C PHE A 126 -4.75 12.82 -12.83
N MET A 127 -5.40 13.82 -12.23
CA MET A 127 -6.84 14.06 -12.35
C MET A 127 -7.67 12.80 -12.09
N GLY A 128 -7.28 12.02 -11.06
CA GLY A 128 -7.91 10.77 -10.67
C GLY A 128 -7.64 9.59 -11.60
N ASN A 129 -6.86 9.76 -12.67
CA ASN A 129 -6.53 8.68 -13.58
C ASN A 129 -5.15 8.11 -13.30
N LEU A 130 -5.08 6.80 -13.19
CA LEU A 130 -3.84 6.05 -13.00
C LEU A 130 -3.17 5.76 -14.33
N PHE A 131 -1.86 5.97 -14.36
CA PHE A 131 -0.98 5.67 -15.49
C PHE A 131 0.04 4.59 -15.11
N VAL A 132 0.37 3.75 -16.08
CA VAL A 132 1.45 2.76 -16.02
C VAL A 132 2.48 3.15 -17.07
N GLY A 133 3.61 3.72 -16.65
CA GLY A 133 4.53 4.41 -17.54
C GLY A 133 3.83 5.59 -18.22
N GLN A 134 3.80 5.56 -19.56
CA GLN A 134 3.17 6.61 -20.36
C GLN A 134 1.73 6.29 -20.78
N GLN A 135 1.20 5.13 -20.37
CA GLN A 135 -0.13 4.67 -20.80
C GLN A 135 -1.14 4.81 -19.67
N PRO A 136 -2.37 5.25 -19.95
CA PRO A 136 -3.48 5.10 -19.02
C PRO A 136 -3.64 3.63 -18.61
N LEU A 137 -4.04 3.37 -17.38
CA LEU A 137 -4.20 2.01 -16.85
C LEU A 137 -5.05 1.12 -17.79
N ALA A 138 -6.15 1.64 -18.32
CA ALA A 138 -7.04 0.91 -19.23
C ALA A 138 -6.46 0.64 -20.62
N GLU A 139 -5.29 1.19 -20.94
CA GLU A 139 -4.57 0.96 -22.20
C GLU A 139 -3.25 0.19 -21.98
N SER A 140 -2.89 -0.02 -20.70
CA SER A 140 -1.71 -0.77 -20.29
C SER A 140 -1.93 -2.29 -20.37
N PRO A 141 -0.89 -3.12 -20.20
CA PRO A 141 -1.05 -4.58 -20.10
C PRO A 141 -2.01 -5.05 -18.99
N MET A 142 -2.32 -4.19 -18.01
CA MET A 142 -3.28 -4.48 -16.95
C MET A 142 -4.73 -4.53 -17.44
N LYS A 143 -5.03 -3.99 -18.63
CA LYS A 143 -6.37 -4.03 -19.23
C LYS A 143 -6.96 -5.44 -19.30
N ASP A 144 -6.12 -6.39 -19.66
CA ASP A 144 -6.53 -7.79 -19.84
C ASP A 144 -5.93 -8.70 -18.74
N HIS A 145 -5.71 -8.13 -17.55
CA HIS A 145 -5.25 -8.92 -16.40
C HIS A 145 -6.25 -10.07 -16.10
N PRO A 146 -5.78 -11.33 -15.95
CA PRO A 146 -6.66 -12.49 -15.95
C PRO A 146 -7.67 -12.53 -14.77
N LEU A 147 -7.31 -11.96 -13.63
CA LEU A 147 -8.15 -11.97 -12.43
C LEU A 147 -8.88 -10.63 -12.21
N THR A 148 -8.22 -9.53 -12.53
CA THR A 148 -8.70 -8.16 -12.29
C THR A 148 -8.45 -7.29 -13.52
N PRO A 149 -9.23 -7.46 -14.61
CA PRO A 149 -9.04 -6.68 -15.84
C PRO A 149 -9.34 -5.20 -15.58
N MET A 150 -8.31 -4.35 -15.75
CA MET A 150 -8.37 -2.91 -15.48
C MET A 150 -8.79 -2.15 -16.74
N ARG A 151 -10.10 -2.00 -16.96
CA ARG A 151 -10.68 -1.37 -18.17
C ARG A 151 -11.11 0.07 -17.97
N ASP A 152 -10.86 0.63 -16.80
CA ASP A 152 -11.00 2.05 -16.48
C ASP A 152 -9.73 2.54 -15.79
N SER A 153 -9.30 3.74 -16.11
CA SER A 153 -8.13 4.37 -15.49
C SER A 153 -8.49 5.28 -14.32
N ASN A 154 -9.77 5.67 -14.18
CA ASN A 154 -10.20 6.62 -13.17
C ASN A 154 -10.51 5.94 -11.84
N LEU A 155 -9.69 6.22 -10.83
CA LEU A 155 -9.77 5.58 -9.52
C LEU A 155 -11.04 5.95 -8.74
N VAL A 156 -11.58 7.16 -8.94
CA VAL A 156 -12.86 7.55 -8.31
C VAL A 156 -13.97 6.67 -8.84
N ARG A 157 -14.05 6.44 -10.16
CA ARG A 157 -15.06 5.56 -10.76
C ARG A 157 -14.86 4.10 -10.37
N LEU A 158 -13.61 3.64 -10.27
CA LEU A 158 -13.30 2.26 -9.85
C LEU A 158 -13.64 2.02 -8.38
N LEU A 159 -13.45 3.00 -7.52
CA LEU A 159 -13.69 2.88 -6.07
C LEU A 159 -15.18 3.05 -5.71
N THR A 160 -15.89 3.95 -6.40
CA THR A 160 -17.30 4.29 -6.08
C THR A 160 -18.21 3.06 -5.91
N PRO A 161 -18.21 2.04 -6.78
CA PRO A 161 -19.08 0.87 -6.61
C PRO A 161 -18.65 -0.06 -5.47
N GLN A 162 -17.49 0.14 -4.88
CA GLN A 162 -16.95 -0.68 -3.79
C GLN A 162 -17.29 -0.15 -2.40
N VAL A 163 -17.76 1.11 -2.29
CA VAL A 163 -17.97 1.80 -1.01
C VAL A 163 -19.40 2.29 -0.86
N THR A 164 -19.82 2.52 0.38
CA THR A 164 -21.20 2.92 0.71
C THR A 164 -21.38 4.43 0.81
N SER A 165 -20.28 5.20 0.82
CA SER A 165 -20.31 6.66 0.94
C SER A 165 -19.57 7.34 -0.22
N GLY A 166 -19.63 8.69 -0.27
CA GLY A 166 -19.04 9.45 -1.37
C GLY A 166 -17.53 9.29 -1.51
N VAL A 167 -17.06 9.24 -2.76
CA VAL A 167 -15.63 9.24 -3.12
C VAL A 167 -15.27 10.60 -3.70
N GLY A 168 -14.26 11.26 -3.13
CA GLY A 168 -13.72 12.53 -3.59
C GLY A 168 -12.34 12.39 -4.22
N LEU A 169 -11.88 13.47 -4.83
CA LEU A 169 -10.57 13.59 -5.43
C LEU A 169 -9.86 14.84 -4.87
N ILE A 170 -8.61 14.66 -4.44
CA ILE A 170 -7.66 15.76 -4.30
C ILE A 170 -6.69 15.64 -5.48
N ASP A 171 -6.80 16.58 -6.39
CA ASP A 171 -6.02 16.58 -7.62
C ASP A 171 -4.56 17.00 -7.39
N ARG A 172 -3.70 16.69 -8.37
CA ARG A 172 -2.28 17.02 -8.32
C ARG A 172 -2.00 18.53 -8.20
N LEU A 173 -2.89 19.38 -8.73
CA LEU A 173 -2.71 20.84 -8.65
C LEU A 173 -2.91 21.34 -7.21
N THR A 174 -3.75 20.68 -6.45
CA THR A 174 -3.90 20.90 -5.00
C THR A 174 -2.69 20.36 -4.23
N VAL A 175 -2.22 19.14 -4.54
CA VAL A 175 -1.03 18.56 -3.92
C VAL A 175 0.20 19.45 -4.13
N ALA A 176 0.36 20.03 -5.34
CA ALA A 176 1.47 20.92 -5.67
C ALA A 176 1.55 22.19 -4.81
N LYS A 177 0.46 22.59 -4.16
CA LYS A 177 0.43 23.76 -3.26
C LYS A 177 1.01 23.44 -1.88
N GLY A 178 1.13 22.16 -1.53
CA GLY A 178 1.75 21.71 -0.30
C GLY A 178 0.79 21.05 0.70
N ALA A 179 1.35 20.56 1.82
CA ALA A 179 0.61 19.77 2.80
C ALA A 179 -0.53 20.53 3.49
N SER A 180 -0.44 21.85 3.64
CA SER A 180 -1.51 22.67 4.21
C SER A 180 -2.76 22.66 3.34
N ASP A 181 -2.59 22.77 2.01
CA ASP A 181 -3.70 22.80 1.04
C ASP A 181 -4.34 21.41 0.93
N VAL A 182 -3.55 20.33 1.00
CA VAL A 182 -4.06 18.96 1.07
C VAL A 182 -4.91 18.76 2.34
N ARG A 183 -4.44 19.25 3.51
CA ARG A 183 -5.22 19.18 4.76
C ARG A 183 -6.51 19.97 4.68
N ALA A 184 -6.48 21.16 4.11
CA ALA A 184 -7.67 21.98 3.92
C ALA A 184 -8.69 21.27 3.01
N ALA A 185 -8.24 20.72 1.87
CA ALA A 185 -9.08 19.98 0.94
C ALA A 185 -9.69 18.72 1.57
N LEU A 186 -8.94 17.99 2.41
CA LEU A 186 -9.47 16.87 3.21
C LEU A 186 -10.57 17.33 4.16
N GLY A 187 -10.36 18.46 4.85
CA GLY A 187 -11.36 19.07 5.74
C GLY A 187 -12.64 19.46 4.99
N ASP A 188 -12.52 20.09 3.82
CA ASP A 188 -13.65 20.48 2.98
C ASP A 188 -14.45 19.25 2.49
N LEU A 189 -13.76 18.19 2.07
CA LEU A 189 -14.39 16.94 1.68
C LEU A 189 -15.09 16.26 2.86
N ARG A 190 -14.48 16.27 4.04
CA ARG A 190 -15.10 15.75 5.28
C ARG A 190 -16.36 16.53 5.63
N GLY A 191 -16.36 17.86 5.49
CA GLY A 191 -17.52 18.71 5.70
C GLY A 191 -18.70 18.42 4.73
N ARG A 192 -18.41 17.73 3.62
CA ARG A 192 -19.39 17.24 2.64
C ARG A 192 -19.69 15.75 2.80
N GLU A 193 -19.32 15.16 3.94
CA GLU A 193 -19.50 13.73 4.25
C GLU A 193 -18.80 12.77 3.27
N THR A 194 -17.73 13.26 2.59
CA THR A 194 -16.92 12.45 1.69
C THR A 194 -15.86 11.69 2.52
N LYS A 195 -16.07 10.39 2.66
CA LYS A 195 -15.23 9.54 3.53
C LYS A 195 -14.02 8.95 2.82
N HIS A 196 -14.11 8.72 1.52
CA HIS A 196 -13.08 8.09 0.69
C HIS A 196 -12.45 9.14 -0.22
N VAL A 197 -11.15 9.37 -0.10
CA VAL A 197 -10.48 10.43 -0.85
C VAL A 197 -9.33 9.86 -1.67
N VAL A 198 -9.51 9.81 -3.00
CA VAL A 198 -8.42 9.53 -3.93
C VAL A 198 -7.51 10.77 -3.98
N ILE A 199 -6.20 10.55 -3.90
CA ILE A 199 -5.22 11.65 -3.99
C ILE A 199 -4.24 11.37 -5.13
N ASP A 200 -4.07 12.36 -6.00
CA ASP A 200 -3.11 12.31 -7.10
C ASP A 200 -1.67 12.42 -6.61
N ALA A 201 -0.77 11.69 -7.27
CA ALA A 201 0.67 11.85 -7.13
C ALA A 201 1.37 11.43 -8.43
N VAL A 202 2.32 12.24 -8.90
CA VAL A 202 3.09 11.99 -10.14
C VAL A 202 4.59 11.83 -9.85
N GLU A 203 5.06 12.30 -8.71
CA GLU A 203 6.47 12.25 -8.29
C GLU A 203 6.61 11.98 -6.78
N ASP A 204 7.81 11.62 -6.32
CA ASP A 204 8.04 11.25 -4.91
C ASP A 204 7.89 12.44 -3.95
N THR A 205 8.08 13.66 -4.44
CA THR A 205 7.78 14.89 -3.68
C THR A 205 6.29 15.01 -3.35
N ASP A 206 5.40 14.60 -4.26
CA ASP A 206 3.95 14.56 -4.01
C ASP A 206 3.62 13.58 -2.88
N LEU A 207 4.25 12.39 -2.89
CA LEU A 207 4.06 11.40 -1.81
C LEU A 207 4.50 11.96 -0.45
N SER A 208 5.59 12.73 -0.42
CA SER A 208 6.08 13.36 0.80
C SER A 208 5.09 14.41 1.33
N ILE A 209 4.52 15.23 0.45
CA ILE A 209 3.49 16.23 0.78
C ILE A 209 2.24 15.56 1.32
N ILE A 210 1.77 14.49 0.64
CA ILE A 210 0.57 13.76 1.05
C ILE A 210 0.80 13.09 2.41
N ALA A 211 1.93 12.41 2.60
CA ALA A 211 2.26 11.76 3.87
C ALA A 211 2.34 12.77 5.02
N GLU A 212 2.96 13.95 4.81
CA GLU A 212 2.96 15.03 5.80
C GLU A 212 1.56 15.51 6.13
N ALA A 213 0.71 15.66 5.13
CA ALA A 213 -0.67 16.10 5.32
C ALA A 213 -1.52 15.10 6.08
N THR A 214 -1.24 13.79 5.94
CA THR A 214 -2.12 12.69 6.37
C THR A 214 -1.57 11.82 7.48
N GLN A 215 -0.31 11.98 7.92
CA GLN A 215 0.31 11.16 8.96
C GLN A 215 -0.46 11.10 10.29
N HIS A 216 -1.35 12.04 10.54
CA HIS A 216 -2.21 12.09 11.72
C HIS A 216 -3.45 11.21 11.59
N LEU A 217 -3.82 10.77 10.38
CA LEU A 217 -4.97 9.90 10.17
C LEU A 217 -4.68 8.52 10.77
N PRO A 218 -5.64 7.92 11.47
CA PRO A 218 -5.43 6.60 12.07
C PRO A 218 -5.43 5.47 11.05
N LEU A 219 -5.97 5.69 9.84
CA LEU A 219 -5.93 4.78 8.70
C LEU A 219 -5.44 5.50 7.47
N LEU A 220 -4.43 4.95 6.82
CA LEU A 220 -3.99 5.31 5.47
C LEU A 220 -4.17 4.13 4.55
N THR A 221 -4.47 4.38 3.27
CA THR A 221 -4.54 3.30 2.28
C THR A 221 -3.82 3.66 0.98
N GLY A 222 -3.22 2.68 0.34
CA GLY A 222 -2.51 2.93 -0.91
C GLY A 222 -1.60 1.83 -1.41
N GLY A 223 -0.76 2.19 -2.36
CA GLY A 223 0.42 1.44 -2.77
C GLY A 223 1.52 1.51 -1.70
N SER A 224 2.63 0.83 -1.93
CA SER A 224 3.74 0.82 -0.95
C SER A 224 4.42 2.19 -0.81
N ALA A 225 4.47 2.96 -1.90
CA ALA A 225 5.28 4.17 -1.97
C ALA A 225 4.76 5.32 -1.08
N ILE A 226 3.44 5.43 -0.88
CA ILE A 226 2.89 6.48 0.01
C ILE A 226 3.33 6.29 1.48
N ALA A 227 3.75 5.09 1.86
CA ALA A 227 4.26 4.83 3.21
C ALA A 227 5.76 5.17 3.37
N MET A 228 6.52 5.35 2.27
CA MET A 228 7.96 5.62 2.33
C MET A 228 8.35 6.82 3.20
N PRO A 229 7.64 7.96 3.19
CA PRO A 229 8.01 9.11 3.99
C PRO A 229 7.67 8.96 5.49
N LEU A 230 6.76 8.02 5.86
CA LEU A 230 6.25 7.91 7.23
C LEU A 230 7.32 7.69 8.30
N PRO A 231 8.33 6.82 8.11
CA PRO A 231 9.35 6.63 9.12
C PRO A 231 10.11 7.92 9.47
N SER A 232 10.48 8.70 8.46
CA SER A 232 11.16 9.99 8.67
C SER A 232 10.25 11.02 9.35
N LEU A 233 8.95 11.03 9.05
CA LEU A 233 7.97 11.89 9.69
C LEU A 233 7.77 11.49 11.16
N TYR A 234 7.70 10.19 11.46
CA TYR A 234 7.59 9.70 12.84
C TYR A 234 8.86 9.97 13.65
N ALA A 235 10.05 9.89 13.02
CA ALA A 235 11.29 10.26 13.67
C ALA A 235 11.34 11.76 13.99
N LYS A 236 10.94 12.62 13.06
CA LYS A 236 10.84 14.09 13.29
C LYS A 236 9.84 14.42 14.39
N ALA A 237 8.79 13.64 14.55
CA ALA A 237 7.80 13.79 15.61
C ALA A 237 8.24 13.17 16.95
N GLY A 238 9.44 12.60 17.05
CA GLY A 238 9.97 11.96 18.26
C GLY A 238 9.29 10.63 18.62
N LEU A 239 8.54 10.03 17.67
CA LEU A 239 7.84 8.76 17.87
C LEU A 239 8.71 7.55 17.53
N LEU A 240 9.75 7.73 16.73
CA LEU A 240 10.62 6.69 16.22
C LEU A 240 12.09 7.10 16.37
N ASP A 241 12.90 6.22 16.92
CA ASP A 241 14.35 6.34 16.87
C ASP A 241 14.86 5.54 15.64
N LEU A 242 15.41 6.26 14.66
CA LEU A 242 16.09 5.69 13.51
C LEU A 242 17.57 5.45 13.91
N GLY A 243 17.80 4.57 14.88
CA GLY A 243 19.14 4.11 15.23
C GLY A 243 19.80 3.39 14.03
N GLU A 244 21.12 3.33 14.01
CA GLU A 244 21.85 2.50 13.06
C GLU A 244 21.45 1.04 13.28
N THR A 245 20.46 0.56 12.52
CA THR A 245 20.20 -0.87 12.41
C THR A 245 21.36 -1.46 11.63
N ALA A 246 22.34 -1.99 12.35
CA ALA A 246 23.39 -2.77 11.74
C ALA A 246 22.72 -3.91 10.95
N ARG A 247 22.63 -3.76 9.63
CA ARG A 247 22.20 -4.84 8.73
C ARG A 247 23.20 -5.96 8.94
N LYS A 248 22.77 -7.07 9.54
CA LYS A 248 23.57 -8.28 9.50
C LYS A 248 23.76 -8.63 8.02
N PRO A 249 24.99 -8.71 7.51
CA PRO A 249 25.21 -9.02 6.11
C PRO A 249 24.62 -10.43 5.86
N PHE A 250 23.83 -10.53 4.78
CA PHE A 250 23.37 -11.82 4.31
C PHE A 250 24.62 -12.62 3.85
N VAL A 251 24.88 -13.72 4.51
CA VAL A 251 25.92 -14.67 4.08
C VAL A 251 25.23 -15.72 3.22
N PRO A 252 25.45 -15.70 1.88
CA PRO A 252 24.86 -16.70 1.01
C PRO A 252 25.41 -18.09 1.35
N GLY A 253 24.52 -19.10 1.36
CA GLY A 253 24.92 -20.50 1.46
C GLY A 253 25.60 -21.00 0.18
N ALA A 254 26.03 -22.29 0.18
CA ALA A 254 26.78 -22.91 -0.92
C ALA A 254 25.92 -23.13 -2.20
N GLY A 255 24.61 -22.92 -2.17
CA GLY A 255 23.73 -23.09 -3.33
C GLY A 255 22.70 -21.96 -3.41
N SER A 256 22.29 -21.63 -4.64
CA SER A 256 21.25 -20.63 -4.91
C SER A 256 20.15 -21.23 -5.75
N LEU A 257 18.90 -20.95 -5.41
CA LEU A 257 17.71 -21.30 -6.19
C LEU A 257 16.95 -20.01 -6.51
N VAL A 258 16.63 -19.81 -7.76
CA VAL A 258 15.79 -18.69 -8.23
C VAL A 258 14.43 -19.26 -8.59
N LEU A 259 13.38 -18.75 -7.94
CA LEU A 259 11.99 -19.10 -8.25
C LEU A 259 11.34 -17.93 -8.99
N SER A 260 10.66 -18.22 -10.07
CA SER A 260 9.93 -17.24 -10.89
C SER A 260 8.49 -17.68 -11.06
N GLY A 261 7.55 -16.86 -10.57
CA GLY A 261 6.11 -17.15 -10.66
C GLY A 261 5.32 -16.17 -11.53
N SER A 262 5.87 -14.98 -11.82
CA SER A 262 5.19 -13.98 -12.64
C SER A 262 5.36 -14.28 -14.13
N CYS A 263 4.26 -14.15 -14.89
CA CYS A 263 4.26 -14.23 -16.37
C CYS A 263 4.31 -12.84 -17.02
N SER A 264 4.72 -11.79 -16.29
CA SER A 264 4.89 -10.45 -16.87
C SER A 264 5.96 -10.44 -17.96
N ALA A 265 5.85 -9.53 -18.90
CA ALA A 265 6.83 -9.38 -19.99
C ALA A 265 8.27 -9.20 -19.44
N MET A 266 8.42 -8.43 -18.37
CA MET A 266 9.72 -8.21 -17.72
C MET A 266 10.25 -9.49 -17.07
N THR A 267 9.42 -10.24 -16.35
CA THR A 267 9.84 -11.50 -15.71
C THR A 267 10.25 -12.53 -16.78
N ASN A 268 9.48 -12.65 -17.86
CA ASN A 268 9.83 -13.54 -18.97
C ASN A 268 11.17 -13.15 -19.60
N ALA A 269 11.42 -11.84 -19.79
CA ALA A 269 12.71 -11.36 -20.28
C ALA A 269 13.86 -11.66 -19.30
N GLN A 270 13.65 -11.52 -17.99
CA GLN A 270 14.63 -11.86 -16.95
C GLN A 270 14.93 -13.36 -16.95
N VAL A 271 13.91 -14.22 -17.05
CA VAL A 271 14.09 -15.68 -17.13
C VAL A 271 14.85 -16.05 -18.39
N ALA A 272 14.48 -15.51 -19.56
CA ALA A 272 15.17 -15.75 -20.80
C ALA A 272 16.66 -15.36 -20.69
N LYS A 273 16.94 -14.17 -20.13
CA LYS A 273 18.31 -13.70 -19.92
C LYS A 273 19.12 -14.59 -18.97
N TYR A 274 18.47 -15.12 -17.94
CA TYR A 274 19.11 -16.06 -17.00
C TYR A 274 19.47 -17.37 -17.69
N ILE A 275 18.57 -17.93 -18.51
CA ILE A 275 18.81 -19.17 -19.29
C ILE A 275 19.95 -18.99 -20.28
N GLU A 276 20.09 -17.82 -20.92
CA GLU A 276 21.22 -17.50 -21.82
C GLU A 276 22.59 -17.63 -21.14
N THR A 277 22.66 -17.54 -19.81
CA THR A 277 23.94 -17.74 -19.08
C THR A 277 24.37 -19.20 -18.98
N GLY A 278 23.54 -20.15 -19.46
CA GLY A 278 23.78 -21.59 -19.33
C GLY A 278 23.39 -22.15 -17.96
N ALA A 279 22.70 -21.36 -17.12
CA ALA A 279 22.22 -21.83 -15.81
C ALA A 279 21.12 -22.88 -16.01
N PRO A 280 21.07 -23.93 -15.14
CA PRO A 280 20.02 -24.94 -15.19
C PRO A 280 18.64 -24.27 -14.96
N ALA A 281 17.65 -24.61 -15.81
CA ALA A 281 16.27 -24.17 -15.71
C ALA A 281 15.33 -25.37 -15.91
N PHE A 282 14.22 -25.42 -15.15
CA PHE A 282 13.25 -26.50 -15.15
C PHE A 282 11.83 -25.95 -15.33
#